data_7fb5ed4c11c988dc93189c6dfc9c6c33
#
_entry.id   7fb5ed4c11c988dc93189c6dfc9c6c33
#
_cell.length_a   1.000
_cell.length_b   1.000
_cell.length_c   1.000
_cell.angle_alpha   90.00
_cell.angle_beta   90.00
_cell.angle_gamma   90.00
#
_symmetry.space_group_name_H-M   'P 1'
#
loop_
_entity.id
_entity.type
_entity.pdbx_description
1 polymer ?
#
loop_
_entity_poly.entity_id
_entity_poly.type
_entity_poly.pdbx_seq_one_letter_code
_entity_poly.pdbx_strand_id
1 'polypeptide(L)'
;MKKYIYLDWNVIQHIKHKNKIEKKSIDGERFGILVDKLRKKYVFPFSEAHLRDLSISKEEYYDEDLKFLSKLSDDYVLGFLSEEKIAYEKYPNIKKFFLETIEEQKKEKEEVENMEMEYYMPTSFDIDVDKIPKEYIMKDFLKQNNGALDTKVFLSLLNLIKENMNNPKIYKQFRNSVTIMKKMIEENSNTVIDQKSIYFKKLIPFLEFISMDNIELIKKNFIDIMKSFLAINNSRVYENISTGSKIELAYSLLDYNSNFRDSIDKKNRPNNVLRDLKHLHFASQAKYYFTEDEMTYKKSKFVSEVLGLNVKVLSMDELLKKIEVV
;
A
#
# COMPACT_ATOMS: atom_id res chain seq x y z
N MET A 1 19.15 8.48 -20.91
CA MET A 1 18.66 7.14 -20.50
C MET A 1 17.35 6.85 -21.23
N LYS A 2 17.13 5.59 -21.66
CA LYS A 2 15.81 5.17 -22.17
C LYS A 2 14.80 5.26 -21.03
N LYS A 3 13.53 5.57 -21.36
CA LYS A 3 12.43 5.46 -20.40
C LYS A 3 12.20 3.98 -20.08
N TYR A 4 11.72 3.67 -18.89
CA TYR A 4 11.39 2.31 -18.52
C TYR A 4 9.87 2.08 -18.44
N ILE A 5 9.50 0.83 -18.57
CA ILE A 5 8.16 0.29 -18.33
C ILE A 5 8.27 -0.63 -17.11
N TYR A 6 7.37 -0.47 -16.16
CA TYR A 6 7.32 -1.30 -14.96
C TYR A 6 6.19 -2.31 -15.07
N LEU A 7 6.51 -3.57 -14.89
CA LEU A 7 5.55 -4.68 -14.88
C LEU A 7 5.36 -5.13 -13.43
N ASP A 8 4.14 -5.27 -12.97
CA ASP A 8 3.85 -5.88 -11.69
C ASP A 8 4.17 -7.39 -11.71
N TRP A 9 4.37 -8.00 -10.56
CA TRP A 9 4.71 -9.42 -10.44
C TRP A 9 3.67 -10.32 -11.09
N ASN A 10 2.38 -10.02 -10.93
CA ASN A 10 1.30 -10.77 -11.57
C ASN A 10 1.37 -10.73 -13.11
N VAL A 11 1.72 -9.60 -13.71
CA VAL A 11 1.94 -9.47 -15.15
C VAL A 11 3.13 -10.31 -15.60
N ILE A 12 4.23 -10.30 -14.84
CA ILE A 12 5.42 -11.12 -15.11
C ILE A 12 5.07 -12.61 -15.10
N GLN A 13 4.28 -13.05 -14.10
CA GLN A 13 3.81 -14.43 -14.02
C GLN A 13 2.89 -14.82 -15.19
N HIS A 14 2.01 -13.91 -15.63
CA HIS A 14 1.19 -14.16 -16.82
C HIS A 14 2.02 -14.33 -18.09
N ILE A 15 3.07 -13.52 -18.27
CA ILE A 15 4.00 -13.66 -19.41
C ILE A 15 4.78 -14.98 -19.30
N LYS A 16 5.33 -15.30 -18.14
CA LYS A 16 6.12 -16.52 -17.89
C LYS A 16 5.33 -17.78 -18.25
N HIS A 17 4.11 -17.86 -17.77
CA HIS A 17 3.25 -19.04 -17.94
C HIS A 17 2.36 -18.99 -19.18
N LYS A 18 2.48 -17.94 -20.00
CA LYS A 18 1.66 -17.72 -21.20
C LYS A 18 0.16 -17.84 -20.92
N ASN A 19 -0.26 -17.35 -19.74
CA ASN A 19 -1.63 -17.48 -19.28
C ASN A 19 -2.62 -16.81 -20.24
N LYS A 20 -3.71 -17.50 -20.54
CA LYS A 20 -4.83 -16.97 -21.30
C LYS A 20 -6.11 -17.09 -20.48
N ILE A 21 -6.66 -15.96 -20.05
CA ILE A 21 -7.86 -15.88 -19.19
C ILE A 21 -8.87 -14.97 -19.89
N GLU A 22 -9.78 -15.58 -20.68
CA GLU A 22 -10.74 -14.84 -21.51
C GLU A 22 -11.63 -13.88 -20.71
N LYS A 23 -12.16 -14.33 -19.57
CA LYS A 23 -13.03 -13.49 -18.69
C LYS A 23 -12.36 -12.20 -18.20
N LYS A 24 -11.02 -12.18 -18.14
CA LYS A 24 -10.23 -11.02 -17.70
C LYS A 24 -9.47 -10.37 -18.86
N SER A 25 -9.66 -10.80 -20.09
CA SER A 25 -8.91 -10.34 -21.27
C SER A 25 -7.39 -10.44 -21.09
N ILE A 26 -6.89 -11.41 -20.31
CA ILE A 26 -5.46 -11.65 -20.10
C ILE A 26 -4.94 -12.56 -21.20
N ASP A 27 -3.91 -12.13 -21.91
CA ASP A 27 -3.16 -12.91 -22.89
C ASP A 27 -1.65 -12.67 -22.68
N GLY A 28 -1.05 -13.48 -21.80
CA GLY A 28 0.36 -13.37 -21.41
C GLY A 28 1.33 -13.66 -22.55
N GLU A 29 1.00 -14.59 -23.47
CA GLU A 29 1.84 -14.90 -24.62
C GLU A 29 1.91 -13.71 -25.59
N ARG A 30 0.75 -13.17 -25.97
CA ARG A 30 0.67 -12.01 -26.85
C ARG A 30 1.33 -10.78 -26.25
N PHE A 31 1.12 -10.57 -24.96
CA PHE A 31 1.75 -9.46 -24.24
C PHE A 31 3.27 -9.63 -24.16
N GLY A 32 3.79 -10.84 -23.95
CA GLY A 32 5.22 -11.16 -23.99
C GLY A 32 5.86 -10.81 -25.33
N ILE A 33 5.22 -11.17 -26.44
CA ILE A 33 5.67 -10.78 -27.79
C ILE A 33 5.73 -9.25 -27.94
N LEU A 34 4.75 -8.54 -27.37
CA LEU A 34 4.73 -7.08 -27.37
C LEU A 34 5.85 -6.48 -26.55
N VAL A 35 6.13 -7.03 -25.36
CA VAL A 35 7.27 -6.62 -24.51
C VAL A 35 8.57 -6.72 -25.30
N ASP A 36 8.80 -7.81 -26.04
CA ASP A 36 10.01 -7.99 -26.86
C ASP A 36 10.13 -6.92 -27.97
N LYS A 37 9.01 -6.54 -28.60
CA LYS A 37 9.01 -5.42 -29.56
C LYS A 37 9.34 -4.09 -28.91
N LEU A 38 8.79 -3.84 -27.72
CA LEU A 38 8.97 -2.59 -26.97
C LEU A 38 10.38 -2.41 -26.39
N ARG A 39 11.16 -3.49 -26.22
CA ARG A 39 12.58 -3.44 -25.76
C ARG A 39 13.47 -2.56 -26.64
N LYS A 40 13.12 -2.37 -27.91
CA LYS A 40 13.83 -1.43 -28.80
C LYS A 40 13.80 0.01 -28.25
N LYS A 41 12.73 0.39 -27.57
CA LYS A 41 12.45 1.75 -27.11
C LYS A 41 12.52 1.92 -25.59
N TYR A 42 12.20 0.90 -24.84
CA TYR A 42 12.07 0.94 -23.40
C TYR A 42 12.95 -0.12 -22.72
N VAL A 43 13.26 0.11 -21.44
CA VAL A 43 13.83 -0.91 -20.54
C VAL A 43 12.71 -1.46 -19.66
N PHE A 44 12.80 -2.72 -19.26
CA PHE A 44 11.87 -3.41 -18.38
C PHE A 44 12.60 -3.86 -17.12
N PRO A 45 12.97 -2.96 -16.22
CA PRO A 45 13.77 -3.32 -15.05
C PRO A 45 12.90 -4.02 -14.01
N PHE A 46 13.54 -4.88 -13.20
CA PHE A 46 12.94 -5.36 -11.97
C PHE A 46 13.31 -4.46 -10.79
N SER A 47 12.73 -4.70 -9.62
CA SER A 47 13.02 -3.99 -8.38
C SER A 47 13.02 -4.96 -7.21
N GLU A 48 13.45 -4.49 -6.05
CA GLU A 48 13.33 -5.19 -4.78
C GLU A 48 11.89 -5.67 -4.50
N ALA A 49 10.85 -4.90 -4.92
CA ALA A 49 9.46 -5.29 -4.74
C ALA A 49 9.15 -6.65 -5.41
N HIS A 50 9.68 -6.92 -6.60
CA HIS A 50 9.54 -8.21 -7.27
C HIS A 50 10.21 -9.35 -6.50
N LEU A 51 11.39 -9.09 -5.93
CA LEU A 51 12.11 -10.08 -5.14
C LEU A 51 11.39 -10.37 -3.82
N ARG A 52 10.75 -9.37 -3.23
CA ARG A 52 9.88 -9.55 -2.04
C ARG A 52 8.63 -10.36 -2.37
N ASP A 53 8.04 -10.21 -3.55
CA ASP A 53 6.94 -11.05 -4.00
C ASP A 53 7.40 -12.49 -4.26
N LEU A 54 8.57 -12.65 -4.87
CA LEU A 54 9.15 -13.97 -5.08
C LEU A 54 9.42 -14.68 -3.74
N SER A 55 9.91 -13.97 -2.71
CA SER A 55 10.27 -14.55 -1.42
C SER A 55 9.12 -15.25 -0.67
N ILE A 56 7.87 -14.97 -1.02
CA ILE A 56 6.68 -15.64 -0.45
C ILE A 56 6.20 -16.83 -1.26
N SER A 57 6.78 -17.07 -2.43
CA SER A 57 6.50 -18.27 -3.21
C SER A 57 7.23 -19.49 -2.61
N LYS A 58 7.03 -20.66 -3.16
CA LYS A 58 7.77 -21.84 -2.72
C LYS A 58 9.21 -21.80 -3.24
N GLU A 59 10.15 -22.22 -2.41
CA GLU A 59 11.58 -22.21 -2.72
C GLU A 59 11.94 -22.99 -4.00
N GLU A 60 11.19 -24.03 -4.31
CA GLU A 60 11.36 -24.84 -5.53
C GLU A 60 11.24 -24.04 -6.84
N TYR A 61 10.57 -22.86 -6.78
CA TYR A 61 10.36 -21.98 -7.95
C TYR A 61 11.38 -20.85 -8.05
N TYR A 62 12.17 -20.59 -7.01
CA TYR A 62 13.06 -19.43 -6.95
C TYR A 62 14.05 -19.36 -8.12
N ASP A 63 14.78 -20.44 -8.39
CA ASP A 63 15.79 -20.44 -9.45
C ASP A 63 15.19 -20.22 -10.85
N GLU A 64 14.01 -20.77 -11.10
CA GLU A 64 13.31 -20.61 -12.39
C GLU A 64 12.77 -19.17 -12.54
N ASP A 65 12.13 -18.65 -11.49
CA ASP A 65 11.57 -17.30 -11.48
C ASP A 65 12.66 -16.23 -11.59
N LEU A 66 13.77 -16.38 -10.85
CA LEU A 66 14.92 -15.49 -10.93
C LEU A 66 15.53 -15.48 -12.33
N LYS A 67 15.70 -16.66 -12.94
CA LYS A 67 16.21 -16.78 -14.31
C LYS A 67 15.29 -16.12 -15.32
N PHE A 68 13.97 -16.28 -15.16
CA PHE A 68 13.01 -15.63 -16.03
C PHE A 68 13.03 -14.10 -15.84
N LEU A 69 13.09 -13.62 -14.61
CA LEU A 69 13.12 -12.20 -14.26
C LEU A 69 14.40 -11.52 -14.82
N SER A 70 15.57 -12.16 -14.66
CA SER A 70 16.83 -11.71 -15.24
C SER A 70 16.73 -11.57 -16.77
N LYS A 71 16.23 -12.61 -17.45
CA LYS A 71 16.03 -12.57 -18.91
C LYS A 71 15.02 -11.49 -19.33
N LEU A 72 13.92 -11.34 -18.59
CA LEU A 72 12.88 -10.36 -18.88
C LEU A 72 13.39 -8.93 -18.70
N SER A 73 14.19 -8.67 -17.70
CA SER A 73 14.72 -7.33 -17.38
C SER A 73 16.04 -7.00 -18.10
N ASP A 74 16.69 -7.96 -18.76
CA ASP A 74 18.08 -7.82 -19.25
C ASP A 74 19.03 -7.39 -18.11
N ASP A 75 18.82 -7.97 -16.92
CA ASP A 75 19.53 -7.70 -15.67
C ASP A 75 19.46 -6.24 -15.18
N TYR A 76 18.56 -5.43 -15.71
CA TYR A 76 18.36 -4.09 -15.19
C TYR A 76 17.52 -4.12 -13.90
N VAL A 77 18.04 -3.49 -12.86
CA VAL A 77 17.39 -3.30 -11.56
C VAL A 77 17.12 -1.83 -11.30
N LEU A 78 15.96 -1.53 -10.69
CA LEU A 78 15.64 -0.20 -10.18
C LEU A 78 16.18 -0.01 -8.78
N GLY A 79 16.78 1.12 -8.55
CA GLY A 79 17.24 1.59 -7.24
C GLY A 79 16.91 3.06 -7.02
N PHE A 80 16.94 3.49 -5.75
CA PHE A 80 16.78 4.88 -5.38
C PHE A 80 18.16 5.56 -5.37
N LEU A 81 18.34 6.57 -6.22
CA LEU A 81 19.51 7.45 -6.16
C LEU A 81 19.35 8.51 -5.07
N SER A 82 18.11 8.88 -4.76
CA SER A 82 17.70 9.76 -3.67
C SER A 82 16.23 9.50 -3.37
N GLU A 83 15.69 10.13 -2.32
CA GLU A 83 14.25 10.05 -1.97
C GLU A 83 13.32 10.44 -3.14
N GLU A 84 13.78 11.27 -4.07
CA GLU A 84 13.00 11.80 -5.18
C GLU A 84 13.38 11.20 -6.55
N LYS A 85 14.44 10.38 -6.63
CA LYS A 85 14.95 9.93 -7.91
C LYS A 85 15.20 8.43 -7.96
N ILE A 86 14.51 7.79 -8.92
CA ILE A 86 14.67 6.37 -9.25
C ILE A 86 15.52 6.26 -10.51
N ALA A 87 16.46 5.34 -10.52
CA ALA A 87 17.24 4.99 -11.69
C ALA A 87 17.36 3.47 -11.83
N TYR A 88 17.81 3.03 -13.00
CA TYR A 88 18.10 1.62 -13.22
C TYR A 88 19.57 1.44 -13.62
N GLU A 89 20.13 0.33 -13.19
CA GLU A 89 21.48 -0.11 -13.55
C GLU A 89 21.49 -1.61 -13.83
N LYS A 90 22.57 -2.11 -14.44
CA LYS A 90 22.74 -3.55 -14.63
C LYS A 90 23.27 -4.22 -13.36
N TYR A 91 22.59 -5.27 -12.93
CA TYR A 91 23.01 -6.10 -11.81
C TYR A 91 22.97 -7.59 -12.22
N PRO A 92 24.08 -8.14 -12.73
CA PRO A 92 24.09 -9.45 -13.37
C PRO A 92 23.91 -10.64 -12.41
N ASN A 93 23.98 -10.43 -11.09
CA ASN A 93 23.83 -11.48 -10.10
C ASN A 93 22.52 -11.35 -9.32
N ILE A 94 21.40 -11.53 -10.01
CA ILE A 94 20.07 -11.44 -9.41
C ILE A 94 19.87 -12.37 -8.20
N LYS A 95 20.51 -13.55 -8.19
CA LYS A 95 20.42 -14.49 -7.07
C LYS A 95 21.07 -13.93 -5.80
N LYS A 96 22.21 -13.25 -5.93
CA LYS A 96 22.85 -12.57 -4.80
C LYS A 96 21.96 -11.45 -4.28
N PHE A 97 21.40 -10.63 -5.15
CA PHE A 97 20.50 -9.55 -4.77
C PHE A 97 19.21 -10.08 -4.08
N PHE A 98 18.69 -11.21 -4.55
CA PHE A 98 17.55 -11.87 -3.90
C PHE A 98 17.86 -12.32 -2.47
N LEU A 99 19.04 -12.93 -2.23
CA LEU A 99 19.45 -13.34 -0.89
C LEU A 99 19.64 -12.13 0.04
N GLU A 100 20.26 -11.06 -0.45
CA GLU A 100 20.40 -9.80 0.27
C GLU A 100 19.01 -9.23 0.64
N THR A 101 18.06 -9.23 -0.29
CA THR A 101 16.66 -8.79 -0.05
C THR A 101 15.99 -9.62 1.06
N ILE A 102 16.20 -10.95 1.09
CA ILE A 102 15.65 -11.80 2.15
C ILE A 102 16.26 -11.45 3.52
N GLU A 103 17.57 -11.21 3.56
CA GLU A 103 18.27 -10.82 4.80
C GLU A 103 17.79 -9.45 5.30
N GLU A 104 17.61 -8.49 4.42
CA GLU A 104 17.06 -7.18 4.75
C GLU A 104 15.64 -7.28 5.30
N GLN A 105 14.78 -8.10 4.69
CA GLN A 105 13.42 -8.33 5.20
C GLN A 105 13.42 -8.91 6.63
N LYS A 106 14.37 -9.79 6.95
CA LYS A 106 14.50 -10.33 8.31
C LYS A 106 14.90 -9.24 9.30
N LYS A 107 15.89 -8.41 8.94
CA LYS A 107 16.34 -7.28 9.77
C LYS A 107 15.24 -6.25 9.97
N GLU A 108 14.54 -5.84 8.90
CA GLU A 108 13.40 -4.93 9.00
C GLU A 108 12.34 -5.46 9.97
N LYS A 109 12.07 -6.77 9.94
CA LYS A 109 11.10 -7.38 10.85
C LYS A 109 11.60 -7.32 12.30
N GLU A 110 12.85 -7.64 12.55
CA GLU A 110 13.48 -7.58 13.88
C GLU A 110 13.50 -6.12 14.41
N GLU A 111 13.84 -5.15 13.56
CA GLU A 111 13.82 -3.73 13.91
C GLU A 111 12.41 -3.26 14.29
N VAL A 112 11.39 -3.65 13.49
CA VAL A 112 9.99 -3.32 13.80
C VAL A 112 9.55 -4.00 15.11
N GLU A 113 9.94 -5.24 15.39
CA GLU A 113 9.64 -5.94 16.64
C GLU A 113 10.30 -5.25 17.85
N ASN A 114 11.51 -4.72 17.69
CA ASN A 114 12.28 -4.06 18.75
C ASN A 114 12.03 -2.55 18.85
N MET A 115 11.26 -1.96 17.94
CA MET A 115 10.99 -0.52 17.95
C MET A 115 10.14 -0.13 19.16
N GLU A 116 10.73 0.59 20.09
CA GLU A 116 9.98 1.23 21.18
C GLU A 116 9.18 2.40 20.62
N MET A 117 7.86 2.36 20.80
CA MET A 117 6.99 3.46 20.40
C MET A 117 6.90 4.45 21.56
N GLU A 118 7.59 5.56 21.45
CA GLU A 118 7.39 6.71 22.31
C GLU A 118 6.20 7.52 21.78
N TYR A 119 5.08 7.44 22.46
CA TYR A 119 3.90 8.24 22.17
C TYR A 119 3.34 8.82 23.48
N TYR A 120 3.03 10.09 23.47
CA TYR A 120 2.41 10.78 24.60
C TYR A 120 0.98 11.18 24.24
N MET A 121 0.01 10.67 24.99
CA MET A 121 -1.36 11.17 24.91
C MET A 121 -1.52 12.34 25.89
N PRO A 122 -1.89 13.52 25.39
CA PRO A 122 -2.03 14.71 26.26
C PRO A 122 -3.21 14.63 27.22
N THR A 123 -4.12 13.67 27.02
CA THR A 123 -5.32 13.48 27.86
C THR A 123 -5.66 12.00 27.96
N SER A 124 -6.16 11.58 29.12
CA SER A 124 -6.79 10.26 29.29
C SER A 124 -8.26 10.33 28.86
N PHE A 125 -8.77 9.21 28.30
CA PHE A 125 -10.17 9.07 27.91
C PHE A 125 -10.79 7.90 28.66
N ASP A 126 -12.01 8.05 29.12
CA ASP A 126 -12.83 6.95 29.63
C ASP A 126 -13.75 6.48 28.50
N ILE A 127 -13.58 5.23 28.11
CA ILE A 127 -14.35 4.61 27.04
C ILE A 127 -15.42 3.72 27.65
N ASP A 128 -16.68 3.92 27.26
CA ASP A 128 -17.78 3.03 27.64
C ASP A 128 -17.59 1.69 26.92
N VAL A 129 -16.99 0.73 27.64
CA VAL A 129 -16.63 -0.58 27.09
C VAL A 129 -17.87 -1.39 26.70
N ASP A 130 -19.03 -1.11 27.29
CA ASP A 130 -20.26 -1.84 26.98
C ASP A 130 -20.82 -1.48 25.61
N LYS A 131 -20.51 -0.29 25.09
CA LYS A 131 -20.86 0.13 23.74
C LYS A 131 -19.98 -0.48 22.66
N ILE A 132 -18.84 -1.07 23.01
CA ILE A 132 -17.95 -1.75 22.06
C ILE A 132 -18.53 -3.14 21.73
N PRO A 133 -18.66 -3.52 20.45
CA PRO A 133 -19.08 -4.86 20.05
C PRO A 133 -18.21 -5.95 20.67
N LYS A 134 -18.84 -7.10 21.07
CA LYS A 134 -18.13 -8.17 21.78
C LYS A 134 -16.99 -8.83 21.00
N GLU A 135 -17.09 -8.81 19.68
CA GLU A 135 -16.12 -9.40 18.76
C GLU A 135 -14.84 -8.59 18.58
N TYR A 136 -14.77 -7.39 19.14
CA TYR A 136 -13.58 -6.54 19.01
C TYR A 136 -12.53 -6.90 20.06
N ILE A 137 -11.32 -7.18 19.59
CA ILE A 137 -10.16 -7.50 20.45
C ILE A 137 -9.86 -6.37 21.46
N MET A 138 -10.10 -5.11 21.05
CA MET A 138 -9.93 -3.94 21.91
C MET A 138 -10.88 -3.95 23.11
N LYS A 139 -12.05 -4.61 23.02
CA LYS A 139 -13.02 -4.64 24.11
C LYS A 139 -12.46 -5.32 25.36
N ASP A 140 -11.89 -6.51 25.19
CA ASP A 140 -11.34 -7.26 26.32
C ASP A 140 -10.14 -6.52 26.92
N PHE A 141 -9.31 -5.93 26.05
CA PHE A 141 -8.17 -5.13 26.49
C PHE A 141 -8.61 -3.89 27.29
N LEU A 142 -9.58 -3.11 26.78
CA LEU A 142 -10.10 -1.92 27.48
C LEU A 142 -10.85 -2.31 28.76
N LYS A 143 -11.57 -3.43 28.77
CA LYS A 143 -12.24 -3.94 29.96
C LYS A 143 -11.26 -4.26 31.09
N GLN A 144 -10.09 -4.85 30.77
CA GLN A 144 -9.02 -5.10 31.73
C GLN A 144 -8.45 -3.81 32.36
N ASN A 145 -8.58 -2.70 31.65
CA ASN A 145 -8.14 -1.37 32.08
C ASN A 145 -9.30 -0.46 32.52
N ASN A 146 -10.46 -1.02 32.87
CA ASN A 146 -11.66 -0.30 33.32
C ASN A 146 -12.15 0.79 32.35
N GLY A 147 -11.91 0.62 31.06
CA GLY A 147 -12.25 1.60 30.03
C GLY A 147 -11.29 2.79 29.94
N ALA A 148 -10.34 2.92 30.84
CA ALA A 148 -9.37 4.01 30.79
C ALA A 148 -8.40 3.85 29.62
N LEU A 149 -8.25 4.89 28.83
CA LEU A 149 -7.29 4.98 27.73
C LEU A 149 -6.31 6.13 28.05
N ASP A 150 -5.30 5.82 28.82
CA ASP A 150 -4.15 6.70 29.07
C ASP A 150 -2.98 6.39 28.14
N THR A 151 -1.87 7.08 28.26
CA THR A 151 -0.65 6.86 27.47
C THR A 151 -0.18 5.40 27.54
N LYS A 152 -0.17 4.78 28.74
CA LYS A 152 0.33 3.43 28.95
C LYS A 152 -0.56 2.40 28.27
N VAL A 153 -1.88 2.52 28.47
CA VAL A 153 -2.89 1.64 27.86
C VAL A 153 -2.87 1.79 26.34
N PHE A 154 -2.74 3.01 25.83
CA PHE A 154 -2.64 3.28 24.41
C PHE A 154 -1.39 2.66 23.78
N LEU A 155 -0.21 2.81 24.40
CA LEU A 155 1.04 2.19 23.93
C LEU A 155 0.93 0.66 23.92
N SER A 156 0.33 0.07 24.95
CA SER A 156 0.09 -1.38 24.99
C SER A 156 -0.84 -1.83 23.88
N LEU A 157 -1.87 -1.03 23.55
CA LEU A 157 -2.78 -1.30 22.44
C LEU A 157 -2.07 -1.18 21.08
N LEU A 158 -1.22 -0.17 20.90
CA LEU A 158 -0.42 -0.03 19.68
C LEU A 158 0.53 -1.21 19.49
N ASN A 159 1.17 -1.70 20.55
CA ASN A 159 2.02 -2.89 20.49
C ASN A 159 1.21 -4.14 20.12
N LEU A 160 0.03 -4.35 20.70
CA LEU A 160 -0.86 -5.44 20.32
C LEU A 160 -1.26 -5.36 18.84
N ILE A 161 -1.58 -4.18 18.34
CA ILE A 161 -1.89 -3.98 16.92
C ILE A 161 -0.67 -4.30 16.06
N LYS A 162 0.51 -3.76 16.41
CA LYS A 162 1.78 -3.97 15.71
C LYS A 162 2.12 -5.46 15.56
N GLU A 163 2.07 -6.22 16.64
CA GLU A 163 2.34 -7.66 16.65
C GLU A 163 1.38 -8.45 15.77
N ASN A 164 0.18 -7.94 15.58
CA ASN A 164 -0.90 -8.60 14.87
C ASN A 164 -1.29 -7.95 13.53
N MET A 165 -0.51 -7.00 13.04
CA MET A 165 -0.84 -6.23 11.82
C MET A 165 -1.08 -7.12 10.59
N ASN A 166 -0.36 -8.25 10.49
CA ASN A 166 -0.55 -9.19 9.38
C ASN A 166 -1.65 -10.25 9.61
N ASN A 167 -2.38 -10.16 10.72
CA ASN A 167 -3.52 -11.01 10.99
C ASN A 167 -4.77 -10.44 10.32
N PRO A 168 -5.39 -11.16 9.36
CA PRO A 168 -6.54 -10.64 8.61
C PRO A 168 -7.73 -10.23 9.49
N LYS A 169 -7.98 -10.97 10.59
CA LYS A 169 -9.09 -10.68 11.51
C LYS A 169 -8.83 -9.37 12.27
N ILE A 170 -7.64 -9.21 12.80
CA ILE A 170 -7.25 -8.03 13.59
C ILE A 170 -7.18 -6.80 12.71
N TYR A 171 -6.59 -6.90 11.53
CA TYR A 171 -6.56 -5.81 10.56
C TYR A 171 -7.97 -5.34 10.15
N LYS A 172 -8.89 -6.28 9.89
CA LYS A 172 -10.30 -5.93 9.62
C LYS A 172 -10.95 -5.22 10.80
N GLN A 173 -10.70 -5.69 12.01
CA GLN A 173 -11.23 -5.04 13.22
C GLN A 173 -10.68 -3.63 13.37
N PHE A 174 -9.36 -3.46 13.19
CA PHE A 174 -8.73 -2.14 13.23
C PHE A 174 -9.33 -1.19 12.18
N ARG A 175 -9.43 -1.64 10.94
CA ARG A 175 -10.04 -0.89 9.84
C ARG A 175 -11.50 -0.50 10.12
N ASN A 176 -12.27 -1.42 10.72
CA ASN A 176 -13.65 -1.17 11.09
C ASN A 176 -13.78 -0.30 12.35
N SER A 177 -12.81 -0.34 13.28
CA SER A 177 -12.85 0.48 14.49
C SER A 177 -12.81 1.98 14.17
N VAL A 178 -12.16 2.37 13.08
CA VAL A 178 -12.17 3.77 12.61
C VAL A 178 -13.59 4.20 12.18
N THR A 179 -14.34 3.30 11.52
CA THR A 179 -15.74 3.55 11.17
C THR A 179 -16.64 3.66 12.41
N ILE A 180 -16.39 2.80 13.41
CA ILE A 180 -17.12 2.85 14.68
C ILE A 180 -16.79 4.13 15.44
N MET A 181 -15.52 4.51 15.49
CA MET A 181 -15.09 5.76 16.13
C MET A 181 -15.81 6.96 15.51
N LYS A 182 -15.91 7.00 14.16
CA LYS A 182 -16.71 8.02 13.48
C LYS A 182 -18.14 8.06 13.98
N LYS A 183 -18.84 6.91 14.01
CA LYS A 183 -20.22 6.81 14.48
C LYS A 183 -20.38 7.24 15.93
N MET A 184 -19.46 6.83 16.81
CA MET A 184 -19.47 7.25 18.21
C MET A 184 -19.28 8.76 18.37
N ILE A 185 -18.43 9.38 17.56
CA ILE A 185 -18.23 10.83 17.52
C ILE A 185 -19.50 11.54 17.06
N GLU A 186 -20.15 11.05 16.00
CA GLU A 186 -21.39 11.60 15.47
C GLU A 186 -22.55 11.52 16.50
N GLU A 187 -22.69 10.38 17.18
CA GLU A 187 -23.74 10.12 18.17
C GLU A 187 -23.53 10.88 19.50
N ASN A 188 -22.28 11.16 19.88
CA ASN A 188 -21.92 11.81 21.13
C ASN A 188 -21.41 13.24 20.95
N SER A 189 -21.62 13.84 19.79
CA SER A 189 -21.11 15.17 19.44
C SER A 189 -21.51 16.29 20.40
N ASN A 190 -22.52 16.07 21.25
CA ASN A 190 -23.01 17.05 22.22
C ASN A 190 -22.42 16.90 23.64
N THR A 191 -21.66 15.85 23.97
CA THR A 191 -21.32 15.57 25.38
C THR A 191 -19.86 15.20 25.68
N VAL A 192 -19.05 14.73 24.72
CA VAL A 192 -17.76 14.11 25.06
C VAL A 192 -16.57 14.72 24.32
N ILE A 193 -16.76 15.37 23.20
CA ILE A 193 -15.67 15.99 22.46
C ILE A 193 -15.95 17.46 22.37
N ASP A 194 -15.11 18.26 23.02
CA ASP A 194 -15.09 19.71 22.77
C ASP A 194 -14.88 19.90 21.25
N GLN A 195 -15.97 20.18 20.54
CA GLN A 195 -15.97 20.44 19.08
C GLN A 195 -15.07 21.62 18.71
N LYS A 196 -14.64 22.42 19.71
CA LYS A 196 -13.64 23.47 19.58
C LYS A 196 -12.21 22.93 19.59
N SER A 197 -12.01 21.63 19.97
CA SER A 197 -10.68 21.03 19.93
C SER A 197 -10.09 21.12 18.53
N ILE A 198 -8.90 21.68 18.45
CA ILE A 198 -8.16 21.83 17.19
C ILE A 198 -7.84 20.48 16.56
N TYR A 199 -7.67 19.44 17.38
CA TYR A 199 -7.43 18.05 16.95
C TYR A 199 -8.66 17.43 16.31
N PHE A 200 -9.83 17.66 16.86
CA PHE A 200 -11.09 17.18 16.30
C PHE A 200 -11.34 17.76 14.90
N LYS A 201 -11.18 19.09 14.74
CA LYS A 201 -11.32 19.74 13.44
C LYS A 201 -10.37 19.19 12.38
N LYS A 202 -9.17 18.80 12.78
CA LYS A 202 -8.17 18.18 11.89
C LYS A 202 -8.57 16.76 11.49
N LEU A 203 -9.33 16.04 12.32
CA LEU A 203 -9.75 14.66 12.07
C LEU A 203 -10.97 14.57 11.12
N ILE A 204 -11.83 15.59 11.11
CA ILE A 204 -13.09 15.60 10.34
C ILE A 204 -12.90 15.19 8.88
N PRO A 205 -12.00 15.80 8.09
CA PRO A 205 -11.85 15.44 6.67
C PRO A 205 -11.50 13.96 6.45
N PHE A 206 -10.72 13.36 7.34
CA PHE A 206 -10.41 11.93 7.27
C PHE A 206 -11.64 11.07 7.62
N LEU A 207 -12.40 11.44 8.65
CA LEU A 207 -13.62 10.72 9.03
C LEU A 207 -14.70 10.79 7.95
N GLU A 208 -14.85 11.93 7.31
CA GLU A 208 -15.76 12.11 6.17
C GLU A 208 -15.33 11.24 4.98
N PHE A 209 -14.03 11.22 4.68
CA PHE A 209 -13.45 10.40 3.61
C PHE A 209 -13.78 8.91 3.74
N ILE A 210 -13.78 8.35 4.95
CA ILE A 210 -14.03 6.92 5.18
C ILE A 210 -15.38 6.47 4.60
N SER A 211 -16.40 7.30 4.66
CA SER A 211 -17.77 7.02 4.20
C SER A 211 -18.14 7.71 2.90
N MET A 212 -17.20 8.38 2.24
CA MET A 212 -17.45 9.09 0.99
C MET A 212 -17.50 8.10 -0.18
N ASP A 213 -18.63 8.04 -0.89
CA ASP A 213 -18.86 7.13 -2.02
C ASP A 213 -18.51 7.75 -3.37
N ASN A 214 -18.54 9.08 -3.48
CA ASN A 214 -18.29 9.78 -4.73
C ASN A 214 -16.77 9.88 -4.99
N ILE A 215 -16.27 9.10 -5.95
CA ILE A 215 -14.84 9.02 -6.30
C ILE A 215 -14.30 10.36 -6.80
N GLU A 216 -15.06 11.13 -7.56
CA GLU A 216 -14.60 12.43 -8.07
C GLU A 216 -14.47 13.46 -6.93
N LEU A 217 -15.38 13.40 -5.96
CA LEU A 217 -15.31 14.24 -4.77
C LEU A 217 -14.14 13.85 -3.87
N ILE A 218 -13.90 12.53 -3.71
CA ILE A 218 -12.71 12.00 -3.02
C ILE A 218 -11.46 12.55 -3.70
N LYS A 219 -11.35 12.41 -5.02
CA LYS A 219 -10.20 12.84 -5.80
C LYS A 219 -9.91 14.32 -5.64
N LYS A 220 -10.96 15.15 -5.69
CA LYS A 220 -10.85 16.62 -5.52
C LYS A 220 -10.29 17.02 -4.15
N ASN A 221 -10.67 16.31 -3.08
CA ASN A 221 -10.35 16.68 -1.71
C ASN A 221 -9.19 15.87 -1.13
N PHE A 222 -8.63 14.89 -1.86
CA PHE A 222 -7.73 13.88 -1.29
C PHE A 222 -6.44 14.46 -0.72
N ILE A 223 -5.88 15.48 -1.35
CA ILE A 223 -4.69 16.18 -0.82
C ILE A 223 -4.98 16.83 0.54
N ASP A 224 -6.15 17.44 0.71
CA ASP A 224 -6.55 18.04 1.99
C ASP A 224 -6.80 16.98 3.07
N ILE A 225 -7.32 15.81 2.68
CA ILE A 225 -7.45 14.64 3.55
C ILE A 225 -6.07 14.16 4.02
N MET A 226 -5.10 14.04 3.11
CA MET A 226 -3.71 13.68 3.45
C MET A 226 -3.07 14.70 4.40
N LYS A 227 -3.23 16.00 4.12
CA LYS A 227 -2.75 17.09 4.98
C LYS A 227 -3.37 17.02 6.37
N SER A 228 -4.68 16.81 6.42
CA SER A 228 -5.43 16.66 7.66
C SER A 228 -4.93 15.48 8.49
N PHE A 229 -4.72 14.33 7.86
CA PHE A 229 -4.20 13.14 8.53
C PHE A 229 -2.80 13.36 9.12
N LEU A 230 -1.89 13.98 8.37
CA LEU A 230 -0.54 14.32 8.86
C LEU A 230 -0.60 15.33 10.01
N ALA A 231 -1.52 16.29 9.95
CA ALA A 231 -1.68 17.31 10.97
C ALA A 231 -2.18 16.77 12.33
N ILE A 232 -2.80 15.58 12.36
CA ILE A 232 -3.20 14.92 13.62
C ILE A 232 -1.96 14.59 14.46
N ASN A 233 -0.88 14.21 13.81
CA ASN A 233 0.33 13.76 14.49
C ASN A 233 1.37 14.88 14.72
N ASN A 234 1.06 16.14 14.37
CA ASN A 234 1.91 17.35 14.50
C ASN A 234 3.38 17.21 14.05
N SER A 235 3.78 16.06 13.51
CA SER A 235 5.19 15.73 13.30
C SER A 235 5.66 15.95 11.85
N ARG A 236 4.74 16.05 10.90
CA ARG A 236 5.09 16.16 9.48
C ARG A 236 4.18 17.12 8.74
N VAL A 237 4.79 17.99 7.94
CA VAL A 237 4.11 18.89 7.01
C VAL A 237 4.10 18.24 5.64
N TYR A 238 2.95 18.18 5.00
CA TYR A 238 2.75 17.52 3.69
C TYR A 238 3.72 18.01 2.61
N GLU A 239 4.02 19.29 2.62
CA GLU A 239 4.94 19.91 1.66
C GLU A 239 6.37 19.41 1.80
N ASN A 240 6.76 18.96 3.01
CA ASN A 240 8.12 18.57 3.36
C ASN A 240 8.39 17.06 3.24
N ILE A 241 7.36 16.24 2.99
CA ILE A 241 7.56 14.80 2.80
C ILE A 241 7.88 14.47 1.35
N SER A 242 8.71 13.44 1.15
CA SER A 242 9.13 12.98 -0.18
C SER A 242 7.96 12.46 -1.02
N THR A 243 8.16 12.39 -2.33
CA THR A 243 7.17 11.78 -3.24
C THR A 243 6.86 10.34 -2.85
N GLY A 244 7.87 9.57 -2.45
CA GLY A 244 7.67 8.21 -1.91
C GLY A 244 6.76 8.19 -0.70
N SER A 245 7.01 9.03 0.29
CA SER A 245 6.15 9.14 1.49
C SER A 245 4.73 9.62 1.16
N LYS A 246 4.56 10.48 0.13
CA LYS A 246 3.21 10.87 -0.35
C LYS A 246 2.48 9.69 -0.97
N ILE A 247 3.17 8.87 -1.77
CA ILE A 247 2.60 7.63 -2.35
C ILE A 247 2.19 6.67 -1.23
N GLU A 248 3.06 6.45 -0.25
CA GLU A 248 2.80 5.57 0.90
C GLU A 248 1.58 6.02 1.69
N LEU A 249 1.51 7.29 2.04
CA LEU A 249 0.39 7.86 2.76
C LEU A 249 -0.91 7.74 1.94
N ALA A 250 -0.88 8.15 0.67
CA ALA A 250 -2.04 8.12 -0.19
C ALA A 250 -2.59 6.69 -0.35
N TYR A 251 -1.72 5.74 -0.67
CA TYR A 251 -2.11 4.34 -0.88
C TYR A 251 -2.68 3.70 0.38
N SER A 252 -2.06 3.97 1.54
CA SER A 252 -2.50 3.46 2.83
C SER A 252 -3.84 4.05 3.27
N LEU A 253 -4.07 5.35 3.05
CA LEU A 253 -5.35 5.99 3.38
C LEU A 253 -6.50 5.41 2.56
N LEU A 254 -6.28 5.08 1.29
CA LEU A 254 -7.31 4.49 0.43
C LEU A 254 -7.90 3.19 1.00
N ASP A 255 -7.14 2.42 1.77
CA ASP A 255 -7.63 1.18 2.36
C ASP A 255 -8.72 1.37 3.43
N TYR A 256 -8.89 2.59 3.93
CA TYR A 256 -9.98 2.93 4.86
C TYR A 256 -11.29 3.27 4.14
N ASN A 257 -11.26 3.61 2.86
CA ASN A 257 -12.47 3.95 2.09
C ASN A 257 -13.05 2.71 1.38
N SER A 258 -14.37 2.52 1.46
CA SER A 258 -15.07 1.35 0.91
C SER A 258 -14.84 1.14 -0.59
N ASN A 259 -14.64 2.22 -1.37
CA ASN A 259 -14.41 2.13 -2.81
C ASN A 259 -13.04 1.53 -3.17
N PHE A 260 -12.06 1.63 -2.27
CA PHE A 260 -10.66 1.23 -2.51
C PHE A 260 -10.18 0.12 -1.59
N ARG A 261 -11.03 -0.35 -0.68
CA ARG A 261 -10.69 -1.30 0.36
C ARG A 261 -10.42 -2.68 -0.23
N ASP A 262 -9.23 -3.24 0.07
CA ASP A 262 -8.90 -4.62 -0.28
C ASP A 262 -9.75 -5.63 0.48
N SER A 263 -10.12 -6.71 -0.21
CA SER A 263 -10.67 -7.89 0.45
C SER A 263 -9.55 -8.65 1.16
N ILE A 264 -9.49 -8.48 2.47
CA ILE A 264 -8.48 -9.13 3.30
C ILE A 264 -8.99 -10.49 3.79
N ASP A 265 -8.23 -11.55 3.56
CA ASP A 265 -8.54 -12.91 4.02
C ASP A 265 -7.25 -13.71 4.32
N LYS A 266 -7.34 -15.04 4.42
CA LYS A 266 -6.16 -15.89 4.67
C LYS A 266 -5.14 -15.89 3.52
N LYS A 267 -5.57 -15.62 2.29
CA LYS A 267 -4.72 -15.57 1.09
C LYS A 267 -4.26 -14.14 0.81
N ASN A 268 -5.18 -13.19 0.89
CA ASN A 268 -4.89 -11.77 0.73
C ASN A 268 -4.68 -11.12 2.11
N ARG A 269 -3.44 -11.12 2.57
CA ARG A 269 -3.06 -10.60 3.89
C ARG A 269 -2.74 -9.11 3.83
N PRO A 270 -2.80 -8.37 4.95
CA PRO A 270 -2.47 -6.95 5.01
C PRO A 270 -1.11 -6.58 4.41
N ASN A 271 -0.10 -7.43 4.56
CA ASN A 271 1.23 -7.17 3.97
C ASN A 271 1.21 -7.13 2.43
N ASN A 272 0.18 -7.65 1.76
CA ASN A 272 0.04 -7.52 0.31
C ASN A 272 -0.14 -6.05 -0.07
N VAL A 273 -0.94 -5.30 0.70
CA VAL A 273 -1.16 -3.87 0.49
C VAL A 273 0.16 -3.08 0.52
N LEU A 274 1.08 -3.44 1.44
CA LEU A 274 2.40 -2.80 1.54
C LEU A 274 3.31 -3.15 0.35
N ARG A 275 3.18 -4.36 -0.21
CA ARG A 275 3.94 -4.75 -1.41
C ARG A 275 3.45 -4.04 -2.65
N ASP A 276 2.14 -3.97 -2.84
CA ASP A 276 1.53 -3.25 -3.97
C ASP A 276 1.93 -1.77 -3.97
N LEU A 277 1.98 -1.16 -2.79
CA LEU A 277 2.47 0.19 -2.59
C LEU A 277 3.94 0.35 -3.05
N LYS A 278 4.82 -0.61 -2.70
CA LYS A 278 6.22 -0.59 -3.14
C LYS A 278 6.33 -0.68 -4.67
N HIS A 279 5.48 -1.49 -5.31
CA HIS A 279 5.42 -1.53 -6.77
C HIS A 279 5.07 -0.17 -7.38
N LEU A 280 4.05 0.52 -6.84
CA LEU A 280 3.71 1.86 -7.32
C LEU A 280 4.84 2.86 -7.08
N HIS A 281 5.56 2.77 -5.96
CA HIS A 281 6.71 3.64 -5.70
C HIS A 281 7.77 3.47 -6.77
N PHE A 282 8.22 2.24 -7.06
CA PHE A 282 9.18 1.98 -8.14
C PHE A 282 8.63 2.35 -9.53
N ALA A 283 7.33 2.24 -9.74
CA ALA A 283 6.69 2.61 -10.99
C ALA A 283 6.48 4.12 -11.17
N SER A 284 6.58 4.93 -10.12
CA SER A 284 6.18 6.35 -10.11
C SER A 284 6.84 7.20 -11.19
N GLN A 285 8.05 6.84 -11.62
CA GLN A 285 8.81 7.51 -12.69
C GLN A 285 8.83 6.72 -14.01
N ALA A 286 8.11 5.59 -14.08
CA ALA A 286 7.97 4.81 -15.31
C ALA A 286 7.14 5.54 -16.37
N LYS A 287 7.29 5.15 -17.64
CA LYS A 287 6.37 5.59 -18.69
C LYS A 287 5.00 4.91 -18.56
N TYR A 288 5.01 3.62 -18.22
CA TYR A 288 3.83 2.80 -17.99
C TYR A 288 4.08 1.89 -16.80
N TYR A 289 3.03 1.66 -16.03
CA TYR A 289 2.94 0.62 -15.01
C TYR A 289 1.83 -0.34 -15.36
N PHE A 290 2.14 -1.62 -15.50
CA PHE A 290 1.17 -2.66 -15.82
C PHE A 290 0.89 -3.53 -14.60
N THR A 291 -0.39 -3.69 -14.28
CA THR A 291 -0.88 -4.61 -13.23
C THR A 291 -2.21 -5.21 -13.66
N GLU A 292 -2.43 -6.48 -13.31
CA GLU A 292 -3.69 -7.21 -13.53
C GLU A 292 -4.47 -7.44 -12.23
N ASP A 293 -3.96 -6.97 -11.09
CA ASP A 293 -4.73 -6.91 -9.86
C ASP A 293 -5.68 -5.71 -9.88
N GLU A 294 -6.98 -5.98 -9.72
CA GLU A 294 -8.02 -4.97 -9.87
C GLU A 294 -7.89 -3.83 -8.84
N MET A 295 -7.58 -4.17 -7.58
CA MET A 295 -7.49 -3.16 -6.53
C MET A 295 -6.18 -2.41 -6.62
N THR A 296 -5.08 -3.08 -6.91
CA THR A 296 -3.78 -2.45 -7.20
C THR A 296 -3.89 -1.50 -8.38
N TYR A 297 -4.56 -1.89 -9.47
CA TYR A 297 -4.83 -1.03 -10.61
C TYR A 297 -5.61 0.23 -10.20
N LYS A 298 -6.74 0.04 -9.49
CA LYS A 298 -7.63 1.12 -9.08
C LYS A 298 -6.94 2.12 -8.16
N LYS A 299 -6.25 1.63 -7.12
CA LYS A 299 -5.50 2.45 -6.17
C LYS A 299 -4.35 3.17 -6.85
N SER A 300 -3.52 2.45 -7.62
CA SER A 300 -2.35 3.02 -8.30
C SER A 300 -2.73 4.09 -9.30
N LYS A 301 -3.81 3.89 -10.06
CA LYS A 301 -4.34 4.88 -10.98
C LYS A 301 -4.80 6.13 -10.25
N PHE A 302 -5.60 5.96 -9.18
CA PHE A 302 -6.07 7.06 -8.35
C PHE A 302 -4.92 7.87 -7.75
N VAL A 303 -3.95 7.21 -7.10
CA VAL A 303 -2.80 7.86 -6.48
C VAL A 303 -1.95 8.59 -7.53
N SER A 304 -1.72 7.96 -8.69
CA SER A 304 -0.95 8.59 -9.78
C SER A 304 -1.60 9.87 -10.28
N GLU A 305 -2.92 9.88 -10.42
CA GLU A 305 -3.68 11.05 -10.88
C GLU A 305 -3.71 12.17 -9.83
N VAL A 306 -3.96 11.83 -8.56
CA VAL A 306 -4.05 12.83 -7.48
C VAL A 306 -2.69 13.47 -7.17
N LEU A 307 -1.61 12.67 -7.18
CA LEU A 307 -0.25 13.18 -6.93
C LEU A 307 0.42 13.75 -8.19
N GLY A 308 -0.24 13.70 -9.36
CA GLY A 308 0.34 14.18 -10.62
C GLY A 308 1.57 13.40 -11.07
N LEU A 309 1.64 12.10 -10.79
CA LEU A 309 2.77 11.27 -11.21
C LEU A 309 2.79 11.09 -12.72
N ASN A 310 4.00 11.02 -13.31
CA ASN A 310 4.16 10.89 -14.76
C ASN A 310 3.83 9.50 -15.31
N VAL A 311 3.61 8.51 -14.45
CA VAL A 311 3.32 7.14 -14.84
C VAL A 311 1.86 6.99 -15.30
N LYS A 312 1.65 6.19 -16.35
CA LYS A 312 0.31 5.74 -16.76
C LYS A 312 0.12 4.31 -16.32
N VAL A 313 -0.84 4.10 -15.42
CA VAL A 313 -1.23 2.76 -14.95
C VAL A 313 -2.19 2.15 -15.97
N LEU A 314 -1.90 0.95 -16.44
CA LEU A 314 -2.62 0.24 -17.48
C LEU A 314 -2.74 -1.25 -17.16
N SER A 315 -3.81 -1.90 -17.67
CA SER A 315 -3.86 -3.36 -17.81
C SER A 315 -3.17 -3.82 -19.08
N MET A 316 -2.88 -5.13 -19.20
CA MET A 316 -2.34 -5.73 -20.43
C MET A 316 -3.29 -5.51 -21.60
N ASP A 317 -4.59 -5.69 -21.40
CA ASP A 317 -5.64 -5.52 -22.39
C ASP A 317 -5.71 -4.09 -22.96
N GLU A 318 -5.59 -3.08 -22.09
CA GLU A 318 -5.61 -1.68 -22.53
C GLU A 318 -4.46 -1.33 -23.49
N LEU A 319 -3.29 -1.97 -23.33
CA LEU A 319 -2.18 -1.77 -24.28
C LEU A 319 -2.38 -2.58 -25.56
N LEU A 320 -2.82 -3.83 -25.43
CA LEU A 320 -3.06 -4.69 -26.60
C LEU A 320 -4.09 -4.07 -27.55
N LYS A 321 -5.19 -3.55 -27.02
CA LYS A 321 -6.22 -2.85 -27.82
C LYS A 321 -5.69 -1.58 -28.49
N LYS A 322 -4.82 -0.81 -27.82
CA LYS A 322 -4.22 0.41 -28.43
C LYS A 322 -3.33 0.12 -29.61
N ILE A 323 -2.73 -1.08 -29.68
CA ILE A 323 -1.81 -1.45 -30.76
C ILE A 323 -2.56 -2.10 -31.93
N GLU A 324 -3.72 -2.70 -31.69
CA GLU A 324 -4.58 -3.21 -32.77
C GLU A 324 -5.18 -2.11 -33.66
N VAL A 325 -5.24 -0.89 -33.13
CA VAL A 325 -5.83 0.29 -33.81
C VAL A 325 -4.77 1.06 -34.62
N VAL A 326 -3.51 0.68 -34.56
CA VAL A 326 -2.37 1.26 -35.29
C VAL A 326 -1.84 0.25 -36.28
#